data_603a4881b79d69db89b88f6e504614ea
#
_entry.id   603a4881b79d69db89b88f6e504614ea
#
_cell.length_a   1.000
_cell.length_b   1.000
_cell.length_c   1.000
_cell.angle_alpha   90.00
_cell.angle_beta   90.00
_cell.angle_gamma   90.00
#
_symmetry.space_group_name_H-M   'P 1'
#
loop_
_entity.id
_entity.type
_entity.pdbx_description
1 polymer ?
#
loop_
_entity_poly.entity_id
_entity_poly.type
_entity_poly.pdbx_seq_one_letter_code
_entity_poly.pdbx_strand_id
1 'polypeptide(L)'
;MAEKEKFVRGKPHVNVGTIGHVDHGKTTLTAAITHVLHMKGLAKKEESVDQIDNAPEEKARGITIALHHSEYESEKRHYAHIDAPGHADYIKNMITGAAQMDGAILVVAATDGPMPQTREHVLLARQVGVPAIIVFLNKVDMVDDPELVDLVESEVRELLKKYEFPGDEVPIIRGSALKALNAPSADHPDAKCILDLVEALDNYIPEPVRDLDKPFLMPIEDIFSIEGRGTVVTGRVERGRIKVNEEVEIVGLRPTQKTVVTGIEMFQKVLDEGLAGDNVGILLRGLKKEDVERGQVVAKPGSVTPHTDFEAEVYVLSKEEGGRHTPFFKGYKPQFYIRTTDVTGEVILPEGMEMVMPGDTVKLTIKLIAPVALEEKQRFAIREGGKTVGAGVVTKIIK
;
A
#
# COMPACT_ATOMS: atom_id res chain seq x y z
N MET A 1 30.04 15.66 -7.91
CA MET A 1 28.99 14.86 -7.27
C MET A 1 29.51 13.43 -7.21
N ALA A 2 29.42 12.75 -6.07
CA ALA A 2 29.80 11.34 -5.99
C ALA A 2 28.90 10.54 -6.96
N GLU A 3 29.51 9.64 -7.73
CA GLU A 3 28.79 8.73 -8.63
C GLU A 3 27.89 7.84 -7.76
N LYS A 4 26.58 7.84 -8.04
CA LYS A 4 25.64 6.99 -7.29
C LYS A 4 25.88 5.52 -7.65
N GLU A 5 25.79 4.67 -6.64
CA GLU A 5 25.90 3.23 -6.79
C GLU A 5 24.82 2.69 -7.74
N LYS A 6 25.18 1.72 -8.57
CA LYS A 6 24.22 1.05 -9.46
C LYS A 6 23.51 -0.07 -8.69
N PHE A 7 22.18 -0.15 -8.86
CA PHE A 7 21.40 -1.26 -8.28
C PHE A 7 21.70 -2.56 -9.01
N VAL A 8 22.03 -3.61 -8.26
CA VAL A 8 22.30 -4.96 -8.81
C VAL A 8 21.14 -5.87 -8.40
N ARG A 9 20.46 -6.45 -9.37
CA ARG A 9 19.37 -7.42 -9.16
C ARG A 9 19.97 -8.80 -8.89
N GLY A 10 20.15 -9.14 -7.61
CA GLY A 10 20.71 -10.43 -7.20
C GLY A 10 19.68 -11.46 -6.73
N LYS A 11 18.53 -10.98 -6.23
CA LYS A 11 17.46 -11.81 -5.63
C LYS A 11 16.09 -11.37 -6.15
N PRO A 12 15.06 -12.25 -6.10
CA PRO A 12 13.67 -11.87 -6.39
C PRO A 12 13.23 -10.70 -5.49
N HIS A 13 12.61 -9.68 -6.11
CA HIS A 13 12.14 -8.50 -5.41
C HIS A 13 10.68 -8.65 -4.99
N VAL A 14 10.39 -8.41 -3.70
CA VAL A 14 9.07 -8.52 -3.10
C VAL A 14 8.75 -7.26 -2.30
N ASN A 15 7.58 -6.70 -2.51
CA ASN A 15 7.07 -5.56 -1.74
C ASN A 15 6.22 -6.09 -0.58
N VAL A 16 6.63 -5.80 0.64
CA VAL A 16 5.85 -6.10 1.85
C VAL A 16 5.56 -4.82 2.60
N GLY A 17 4.60 -4.82 3.50
CA GLY A 17 4.39 -3.65 4.33
C GLY A 17 3.60 -3.95 5.58
N THR A 18 3.70 -3.04 6.57
CA THR A 18 3.00 -3.12 7.83
C THR A 18 1.64 -2.43 7.74
N ILE A 19 0.59 -3.12 8.17
CA ILE A 19 -0.77 -2.62 8.31
C ILE A 19 -1.30 -2.94 9.72
N GLY A 20 -2.32 -2.25 10.18
CA GLY A 20 -2.92 -2.46 11.50
C GLY A 20 -3.24 -1.16 12.22
N HIS A 21 -3.78 -1.27 13.42
CA HIS A 21 -4.25 -0.13 14.22
C HIS A 21 -3.10 0.82 14.61
N VAL A 22 -3.44 2.07 14.92
CA VAL A 22 -2.51 3.02 15.55
C VAL A 22 -2.02 2.44 16.89
N ASP A 23 -0.80 2.74 17.30
CA ASP A 23 -0.15 2.27 18.54
C ASP A 23 0.03 0.75 18.70
N HIS A 24 -0.27 -0.06 17.68
CA HIS A 24 0.03 -1.50 17.70
C HIS A 24 1.51 -1.81 17.41
N GLY A 25 2.33 -0.79 17.07
CA GLY A 25 3.79 -0.92 16.94
C GLY A 25 4.28 -1.27 15.54
N LYS A 26 3.58 -0.83 14.48
CA LYS A 26 3.99 -1.03 13.08
C LYS A 26 5.37 -0.44 12.79
N THR A 27 5.56 0.84 13.07
CA THR A 27 6.83 1.55 12.85
C THR A 27 7.95 0.99 13.73
N THR A 28 7.63 0.61 14.97
CA THR A 28 8.58 -0.08 15.86
C THR A 28 9.00 -1.43 15.28
N LEU A 29 8.07 -2.18 14.67
CA LEU A 29 8.39 -3.45 14.01
C LEU A 29 9.26 -3.24 12.78
N THR A 30 8.97 -2.23 11.96
CA THR A 30 9.80 -1.86 10.80
C THR A 30 11.22 -1.50 11.24
N ALA A 31 11.37 -0.70 12.29
CA ALA A 31 12.68 -0.38 12.88
C ALA A 31 13.39 -1.65 13.41
N ALA A 32 12.68 -2.54 14.10
CA ALA A 32 13.25 -3.79 14.61
C ALA A 32 13.72 -4.72 13.49
N ILE A 33 12.98 -4.81 12.38
CA ILE A 33 13.37 -5.61 11.21
C ILE A 33 14.69 -5.08 10.65
N THR A 34 14.79 -3.76 10.39
CA THR A 34 16.00 -3.17 9.82
C THR A 34 17.19 -3.29 10.78
N HIS A 35 16.98 -3.15 12.10
CA HIS A 35 18.00 -3.31 13.13
C HIS A 35 18.57 -4.74 13.17
N VAL A 36 17.70 -5.75 13.33
CA VAL A 36 18.12 -7.16 13.43
C VAL A 36 18.78 -7.62 12.14
N LEU A 37 18.24 -7.25 10.98
CA LEU A 37 18.83 -7.64 9.70
C LEU A 37 20.12 -6.88 9.40
N HIS A 38 20.27 -5.64 9.86
CA HIS A 38 21.55 -4.92 9.78
C HIS A 38 22.65 -5.62 10.57
N MET A 39 22.37 -6.09 11.78
CA MET A 39 23.30 -6.89 12.57
C MET A 39 23.73 -8.20 11.88
N LYS A 40 22.86 -8.75 11.00
CA LYS A 40 23.17 -9.93 10.16
C LYS A 40 23.85 -9.57 8.83
N GLY A 41 24.06 -8.30 8.52
CA GLY A 41 24.58 -7.87 7.23
C GLY A 41 23.59 -7.99 6.06
N LEU A 42 22.29 -8.15 6.36
CA LEU A 42 21.19 -8.30 5.40
C LEU A 42 20.39 -6.98 5.17
N ALA A 43 20.70 -5.93 5.91
CA ALA A 43 20.24 -4.57 5.65
C ALA A 43 21.45 -3.63 5.63
N LYS A 44 21.49 -2.69 4.68
CA LYS A 44 22.62 -1.75 4.54
C LYS A 44 22.69 -0.75 5.71
N LYS A 45 21.54 -0.39 6.26
CA LYS A 45 21.42 0.50 7.40
C LYS A 45 20.31 0.02 8.33
N GLU A 46 20.45 0.31 9.59
CA GLU A 46 19.34 0.30 10.53
C GLU A 46 18.59 1.62 10.44
N GLU A 47 17.30 1.60 10.69
CA GLU A 47 16.46 2.79 10.72
C GLU A 47 15.77 2.89 12.09
N SER A 48 15.97 4.00 12.78
CA SER A 48 15.23 4.26 14.02
C SER A 48 13.80 4.70 13.72
N VAL A 49 12.91 4.60 14.70
CA VAL A 49 11.52 5.07 14.59
C VAL A 49 11.49 6.55 14.16
N ASP A 50 12.35 7.41 14.72
CA ASP A 50 12.44 8.84 14.36
C ASP A 50 12.94 9.11 12.93
N GLN A 51 13.60 8.14 12.31
CA GLN A 51 14.03 8.22 10.91
C GLN A 51 12.94 7.75 9.96
N ILE A 52 12.10 6.83 10.40
CA ILE A 52 10.92 6.35 9.68
C ILE A 52 9.83 7.43 9.73
N ASP A 53 9.41 7.84 10.92
CA ASP A 53 8.47 8.95 11.16
C ASP A 53 9.26 10.27 11.23
N ASN A 54 9.71 10.76 10.07
CA ASN A 54 10.68 11.87 10.05
C ASN A 54 10.06 13.26 9.88
N ALA A 55 8.81 13.36 9.42
CA ALA A 55 8.12 14.62 9.22
C ALA A 55 7.85 15.32 10.57
N PRO A 56 7.96 16.67 10.64
CA PRO A 56 7.70 17.40 11.88
C PRO A 56 6.33 17.11 12.50
N GLU A 57 5.30 16.88 11.66
CA GLU A 57 3.96 16.57 12.12
C GLU A 57 3.85 15.14 12.67
N GLU A 58 4.55 14.18 12.09
CA GLU A 58 4.65 12.80 12.57
C GLU A 58 5.28 12.76 13.96
N LYS A 59 6.41 13.46 14.14
CA LYS A 59 7.10 13.57 15.44
C LYS A 59 6.25 14.27 16.49
N ALA A 60 5.53 15.32 16.11
CA ALA A 60 4.69 16.07 17.03
C ALA A 60 3.48 15.28 17.51
N ARG A 61 2.93 14.40 16.67
CA ARG A 61 1.74 13.59 16.96
C ARG A 61 2.07 12.17 17.42
N GLY A 62 3.30 11.68 17.21
CA GLY A 62 3.72 10.30 17.47
C GLY A 62 3.01 9.26 16.61
N ILE A 63 2.62 9.62 15.38
CA ILE A 63 1.91 8.73 14.44
C ILE A 63 2.49 8.86 13.04
N THR A 64 2.52 7.76 12.31
CA THR A 64 2.91 7.73 10.89
C THR A 64 1.82 8.39 10.03
N ILE A 65 2.21 9.30 9.16
CA ILE A 65 1.32 10.03 8.23
C ILE A 65 1.63 9.65 6.79
N ALA A 66 2.89 9.75 6.38
CA ALA A 66 3.35 9.43 5.04
C ALA A 66 3.76 7.95 4.93
N LEU A 67 3.86 7.44 3.71
CA LEU A 67 4.46 6.13 3.47
C LEU A 67 5.98 6.25 3.61
N HIS A 68 6.57 5.34 4.36
CA HIS A 68 8.02 5.19 4.42
C HIS A 68 8.44 3.87 3.76
N HIS A 69 9.54 3.92 3.01
CA HIS A 69 10.08 2.76 2.30
C HIS A 69 11.46 2.42 2.84
N SER A 70 11.58 1.22 3.41
CA SER A 70 12.85 0.64 3.87
C SER A 70 13.30 -0.49 2.95
N GLU A 71 14.61 -0.74 2.88
CA GLU A 71 15.22 -1.80 2.06
C GLU A 71 15.95 -2.79 2.96
N TYR A 72 15.69 -4.08 2.79
CA TYR A 72 16.46 -5.16 3.42
C TYR A 72 16.38 -6.44 2.59
N GLU A 73 17.19 -7.42 2.96
CA GLU A 73 17.23 -8.72 2.32
C GLU A 73 17.01 -9.85 3.34
N SER A 74 16.51 -10.97 2.85
CA SER A 74 16.72 -12.27 3.47
C SER A 74 17.81 -13.02 2.69
N GLU A 75 18.07 -14.25 3.05
CA GLU A 75 18.95 -15.10 2.22
C GLU A 75 18.37 -15.38 0.84
N LYS A 76 17.02 -15.40 0.71
CA LYS A 76 16.30 -15.78 -0.51
C LYS A 76 15.81 -14.59 -1.34
N ARG A 77 15.46 -13.46 -0.71
CA ARG A 77 14.72 -12.37 -1.35
C ARG A 77 15.24 -10.99 -0.99
N HIS A 78 14.98 -10.03 -1.87
CA HIS A 78 15.15 -8.60 -1.62
C HIS A 78 13.78 -7.98 -1.34
N TYR A 79 13.65 -7.27 -0.24
CA TYR A 79 12.40 -6.67 0.22
C TYR A 79 12.44 -5.15 0.14
N ALA A 80 11.38 -4.57 -0.46
CA ALA A 80 10.96 -3.21 -0.18
C ALA A 80 9.87 -3.28 0.90
N HIS A 81 10.09 -2.62 2.03
CA HIS A 81 9.14 -2.58 3.13
C HIS A 81 8.46 -1.23 3.19
N ILE A 82 7.15 -1.24 3.20
CA ILE A 82 6.29 -0.05 3.21
C ILE A 82 5.67 0.08 4.60
N ASP A 83 6.11 1.06 5.38
CA ASP A 83 5.42 1.39 6.63
C ASP A 83 4.23 2.30 6.32
N ALA A 84 3.03 1.80 6.61
CA ALA A 84 1.78 2.47 6.29
C ALA A 84 1.13 3.07 7.55
N PRO A 85 0.50 4.26 7.44
CA PRO A 85 -0.16 4.89 8.58
C PRO A 85 -1.30 4.04 9.14
N GLY A 86 -1.47 4.08 10.46
CA GLY A 86 -2.54 3.37 11.16
C GLY A 86 -3.78 4.20 11.41
N HIS A 87 -3.67 5.53 11.41
CA HIS A 87 -4.75 6.43 11.78
C HIS A 87 -5.76 6.64 10.65
N ALA A 88 -7.06 6.68 10.99
CA ALA A 88 -8.15 6.81 10.02
C ALA A 88 -8.06 8.06 9.12
N ASP A 89 -7.48 9.16 9.60
CA ASP A 89 -7.31 10.39 8.82
C ASP A 89 -6.37 10.21 7.62
N TYR A 90 -5.45 9.23 7.69
CA TYR A 90 -4.43 8.97 6.67
C TYR A 90 -4.69 7.72 5.84
N ILE A 91 -5.92 7.24 5.85
CA ILE A 91 -6.32 6.01 5.16
C ILE A 91 -6.03 6.05 3.65
N LYS A 92 -6.00 7.24 3.03
CA LYS A 92 -5.58 7.40 1.64
C LYS A 92 -4.16 6.89 1.42
N ASN A 93 -3.24 7.23 2.32
CA ASN A 93 -1.86 6.78 2.26
C ASN A 93 -1.77 5.27 2.54
N MET A 94 -2.57 4.77 3.50
CA MET A 94 -2.67 3.33 3.75
C MET A 94 -3.15 2.56 2.51
N ILE A 95 -4.21 3.01 1.84
CA ILE A 95 -4.72 2.39 0.60
C ILE A 95 -3.65 2.40 -0.49
N THR A 96 -2.98 3.55 -0.67
CA THR A 96 -1.89 3.69 -1.65
C THR A 96 -0.74 2.72 -1.35
N GLY A 97 -0.34 2.62 -0.08
CA GLY A 97 0.72 1.68 0.35
C GLY A 97 0.30 0.23 0.15
N ALA A 98 -0.90 -0.14 0.60
CA ALA A 98 -1.40 -1.51 0.48
C ALA A 98 -1.51 -1.97 -0.98
N ALA A 99 -1.89 -1.08 -1.89
CA ALA A 99 -1.96 -1.40 -3.34
C ALA A 99 -0.59 -1.76 -3.96
N GLN A 100 0.51 -1.41 -3.28
CA GLN A 100 1.87 -1.74 -3.72
C GLN A 100 2.37 -3.07 -3.18
N MET A 101 1.73 -3.62 -2.15
CA MET A 101 2.23 -4.79 -1.43
C MET A 101 1.97 -6.10 -2.19
N ASP A 102 2.97 -6.95 -2.25
CA ASP A 102 2.87 -8.35 -2.68
C ASP A 102 2.52 -9.25 -1.50
N GLY A 103 2.65 -8.74 -0.28
CA GLY A 103 2.21 -9.34 0.97
C GLY A 103 2.17 -8.30 2.09
N ALA A 104 1.25 -8.44 3.04
CA ALA A 104 1.14 -7.54 4.17
C ALA A 104 1.48 -8.24 5.50
N ILE A 105 2.05 -7.47 6.43
CA ILE A 105 2.25 -7.86 7.82
C ILE A 105 1.19 -7.13 8.64
N LEU A 106 0.19 -7.87 9.10
CA LEU A 106 -0.83 -7.34 10.00
C LEU A 106 -0.28 -7.33 11.43
N VAL A 107 -0.07 -6.13 11.96
CA VAL A 107 0.43 -5.95 13.33
C VAL A 107 -0.74 -5.75 14.28
N VAL A 108 -0.87 -6.65 15.25
CA VAL A 108 -1.91 -6.61 16.28
C VAL A 108 -1.24 -6.66 17.66
N ALA A 109 -1.56 -5.73 18.54
CA ALA A 109 -1.09 -5.78 19.92
C ALA A 109 -1.86 -6.86 20.70
N ALA A 110 -1.15 -7.75 21.37
CA ALA A 110 -1.76 -8.81 22.19
C ALA A 110 -2.54 -8.24 23.37
N THR A 111 -2.23 -7.01 23.81
CA THR A 111 -2.93 -6.29 24.87
C THR A 111 -4.33 -5.82 24.47
N ASP A 112 -4.56 -5.55 23.18
CA ASP A 112 -5.76 -4.84 22.71
C ASP A 112 -6.62 -5.69 21.76
N GLY A 113 -6.01 -6.69 21.11
CA GLY A 113 -6.67 -7.49 20.07
C GLY A 113 -7.00 -6.72 18.81
N PRO A 114 -7.87 -7.25 17.93
CA PRO A 114 -8.26 -6.61 16.67
C PRO A 114 -9.15 -5.38 16.91
N MET A 115 -8.60 -4.20 16.73
CA MET A 115 -9.25 -2.90 16.88
C MET A 115 -9.97 -2.47 15.59
N PRO A 116 -10.81 -1.40 15.59
CA PRO A 116 -11.58 -0.99 14.42
C PRO A 116 -10.74 -0.76 13.16
N GLN A 117 -9.58 -0.10 13.27
CA GLN A 117 -8.69 0.12 12.11
C GLN A 117 -8.02 -1.16 11.65
N THR A 118 -7.77 -2.13 12.55
CA THR A 118 -7.31 -3.47 12.16
C THR A 118 -8.29 -4.11 11.17
N ARG A 119 -9.58 -4.05 11.46
CA ARG A 119 -10.65 -4.57 10.60
C ARG A 119 -10.73 -3.83 9.27
N GLU A 120 -10.68 -2.50 9.30
CA GLU A 120 -10.69 -1.66 8.09
C GLU A 120 -9.46 -1.95 7.21
N HIS A 121 -8.27 -2.10 7.80
CA HIS A 121 -7.04 -2.38 7.04
C HIS A 121 -7.06 -3.76 6.38
N VAL A 122 -7.57 -4.80 7.04
CA VAL A 122 -7.73 -6.14 6.44
C VAL A 122 -8.71 -6.09 5.27
N LEU A 123 -9.86 -5.41 5.45
CA LEU A 123 -10.82 -5.18 4.39
C LEU A 123 -10.20 -4.48 3.19
N LEU A 124 -9.52 -3.36 3.42
CA LEU A 124 -8.90 -2.57 2.36
C LEU A 124 -7.78 -3.34 1.66
N ALA A 125 -6.94 -4.07 2.40
CA ALA A 125 -5.93 -4.95 1.81
C ALA A 125 -6.56 -5.98 0.85
N ARG A 126 -7.70 -6.57 1.24
CA ARG A 126 -8.45 -7.47 0.35
C ARG A 126 -8.95 -6.74 -0.89
N GLN A 127 -9.49 -5.53 -0.73
CA GLN A 127 -10.06 -4.73 -1.83
C GLN A 127 -9.00 -4.28 -2.84
N VAL A 128 -7.83 -3.85 -2.39
CA VAL A 128 -6.74 -3.46 -3.30
C VAL A 128 -6.00 -4.66 -3.88
N GLY A 129 -6.32 -5.89 -3.43
CA GLY A 129 -5.80 -7.13 -3.99
C GLY A 129 -4.47 -7.60 -3.42
N VAL A 130 -4.17 -7.28 -2.15
CA VAL A 130 -3.03 -7.88 -1.44
C VAL A 130 -3.22 -9.41 -1.40
N PRO A 131 -2.30 -10.18 -1.97
CA PRO A 131 -2.53 -11.62 -2.18
C PRO A 131 -2.37 -12.46 -0.90
N ALA A 132 -1.55 -12.01 0.06
CA ALA A 132 -1.28 -12.75 1.29
C ALA A 132 -1.03 -11.81 2.47
N ILE A 133 -1.45 -12.27 3.67
CA ILE A 133 -1.21 -11.57 4.94
C ILE A 133 -0.48 -12.53 5.89
N ILE A 134 0.54 -12.02 6.59
CA ILE A 134 1.16 -12.65 7.76
C ILE A 134 0.80 -11.81 8.97
N VAL A 135 0.65 -12.41 10.13
CA VAL A 135 0.34 -11.69 11.38
C VAL A 135 1.57 -11.61 12.27
N PHE A 136 1.85 -10.43 12.77
CA PHE A 136 2.77 -10.23 13.89
C PHE A 136 1.97 -9.82 15.12
N LEU A 137 1.83 -10.75 16.06
CA LEU A 137 1.17 -10.52 17.35
C LEU A 137 2.19 -9.89 18.31
N ASN A 138 2.12 -8.56 18.39
CA ASN A 138 3.08 -7.71 19.08
C ASN A 138 2.73 -7.53 20.57
N LYS A 139 3.68 -7.04 21.34
CA LYS A 139 3.54 -6.72 22.79
C LYS A 139 3.16 -7.93 23.66
N VAL A 140 3.53 -9.14 23.25
CA VAL A 140 3.23 -10.34 24.04
C VAL A 140 3.93 -10.33 25.40
N ASP A 141 5.00 -9.57 25.53
CA ASP A 141 5.73 -9.35 26.78
C ASP A 141 4.97 -8.51 27.83
N MET A 142 3.88 -7.87 27.42
CA MET A 142 3.00 -7.06 28.27
C MET A 142 1.76 -7.85 28.75
N VAL A 143 1.62 -9.11 28.35
CA VAL A 143 0.47 -9.98 28.70
C VAL A 143 0.98 -11.11 29.57
N ASP A 144 0.55 -11.13 30.83
CA ASP A 144 0.98 -12.15 31.81
C ASP A 144 0.30 -13.50 31.60
N ASP A 145 -0.93 -13.50 31.07
CA ASP A 145 -1.72 -14.71 30.86
C ASP A 145 -1.62 -15.21 29.41
N PRO A 146 -0.99 -16.37 29.17
CA PRO A 146 -0.88 -16.96 27.84
C PRO A 146 -2.24 -17.26 27.17
N GLU A 147 -3.30 -17.55 27.95
CA GLU A 147 -4.63 -17.84 27.41
C GLU A 147 -5.23 -16.60 26.73
N LEU A 148 -4.91 -15.39 27.19
CA LEU A 148 -5.34 -14.15 26.55
C LEU A 148 -4.65 -13.97 25.19
N VAL A 149 -3.38 -14.35 25.08
CA VAL A 149 -2.66 -14.31 23.79
C VAL A 149 -3.29 -15.29 22.80
N ASP A 150 -3.65 -16.49 23.23
CA ASP A 150 -4.33 -17.50 22.40
C ASP A 150 -5.72 -17.03 21.96
N LEU A 151 -6.45 -16.33 22.84
CA LEU A 151 -7.75 -15.76 22.52
C LEU A 151 -7.62 -14.69 21.41
N VAL A 152 -6.68 -13.75 21.57
CA VAL A 152 -6.43 -12.70 20.56
C VAL A 152 -6.01 -13.32 19.21
N GLU A 153 -5.17 -14.36 19.24
CA GLU A 153 -4.82 -15.09 18.00
C GLU A 153 -6.06 -15.67 17.33
N SER A 154 -6.96 -16.28 18.09
CA SER A 154 -8.21 -16.84 17.57
C SER A 154 -9.10 -15.76 16.94
N GLU A 155 -9.23 -14.60 17.60
CA GLU A 155 -10.00 -13.47 17.06
C GLU A 155 -9.41 -12.92 15.75
N VAL A 156 -8.08 -12.87 15.64
CA VAL A 156 -7.40 -12.43 14.41
C VAL A 156 -7.65 -13.44 13.28
N ARG A 157 -7.59 -14.75 13.56
CA ARG A 157 -7.90 -15.79 12.56
C ARG A 157 -9.33 -15.69 12.04
N GLU A 158 -10.30 -15.49 12.93
CA GLU A 158 -11.71 -15.30 12.54
C GLU A 158 -11.91 -14.02 11.73
N LEU A 159 -11.21 -12.93 12.09
CA LEU A 159 -11.23 -11.70 11.31
C LEU A 159 -10.70 -11.91 9.89
N LEU A 160 -9.59 -12.64 9.74
CA LEU A 160 -9.01 -12.94 8.42
C LEU A 160 -9.94 -13.79 7.57
N LYS A 161 -10.57 -14.81 8.16
CA LYS A 161 -11.58 -15.64 7.46
C LYS A 161 -12.77 -14.82 6.99
N LYS A 162 -13.27 -13.91 7.82
CA LYS A 162 -14.38 -13.02 7.48
C LYS A 162 -14.10 -12.22 6.21
N TYR A 163 -12.86 -11.83 5.99
CA TYR A 163 -12.43 -11.08 4.78
C TYR A 163 -11.75 -11.97 3.73
N GLU A 164 -12.06 -13.25 3.74
CA GLU A 164 -11.64 -14.25 2.72
C GLU A 164 -10.11 -14.44 2.61
N PHE A 165 -9.39 -14.25 3.70
CA PHE A 165 -8.03 -14.75 3.82
C PHE A 165 -8.05 -16.11 4.51
N PRO A 166 -7.08 -17.02 4.23
CA PRO A 166 -7.05 -18.38 4.80
C PRO A 166 -6.61 -18.35 6.27
N GLY A 167 -7.46 -17.82 7.16
CA GLY A 167 -7.12 -17.50 8.55
C GLY A 167 -6.52 -18.65 9.36
N ASP A 168 -6.84 -19.92 9.05
CA ASP A 168 -6.26 -21.08 9.72
C ASP A 168 -4.82 -21.37 9.27
N GLU A 169 -4.47 -21.00 8.02
CA GLU A 169 -3.16 -21.28 7.42
C GLU A 169 -2.17 -20.11 7.55
N VAL A 170 -2.68 -18.91 7.87
CA VAL A 170 -1.87 -17.70 7.98
C VAL A 170 -0.85 -17.87 9.11
N PRO A 171 0.46 -17.67 8.84
CA PRO A 171 1.48 -17.64 9.88
C PRO A 171 1.21 -16.51 10.88
N ILE A 172 1.24 -16.82 12.18
CA ILE A 172 1.17 -15.84 13.26
C ILE A 172 2.45 -15.94 14.06
N ILE A 173 3.22 -14.84 14.03
CA ILE A 173 4.46 -14.72 14.77
C ILE A 173 4.18 -13.92 16.04
N ARG A 174 4.47 -14.51 17.21
CA ARG A 174 4.32 -13.85 18.52
C ARG A 174 5.65 -13.22 18.93
N GLY A 175 5.63 -11.97 19.36
CA GLY A 175 6.86 -11.31 19.77
C GLY A 175 6.66 -9.93 20.40
N SER A 176 7.79 -9.29 20.67
CA SER A 176 7.86 -7.89 21.09
C SER A 176 8.82 -7.14 20.18
N ALA A 177 8.25 -6.30 19.31
CA ALA A 177 9.06 -5.48 18.41
C ALA A 177 10.01 -4.54 19.18
N LEU A 178 9.58 -4.03 20.35
CA LEU A 178 10.39 -3.17 21.17
C LEU A 178 11.59 -3.90 21.78
N LYS A 179 11.40 -5.14 22.29
CA LYS A 179 12.52 -5.95 22.78
C LYS A 179 13.48 -6.32 21.66
N ALA A 180 12.97 -6.68 20.50
CA ALA A 180 13.78 -7.01 19.34
C ALA A 180 14.58 -5.79 18.84
N LEU A 181 13.99 -4.59 18.84
CA LEU A 181 14.67 -3.33 18.50
C LEU A 181 15.84 -3.02 19.47
N ASN A 182 15.73 -3.43 20.72
CA ASN A 182 16.77 -3.22 21.74
C ASN A 182 17.68 -4.45 21.93
N ALA A 183 17.57 -5.48 21.08
CA ALA A 183 18.39 -6.66 21.17
C ALA A 183 19.87 -6.33 20.88
N PRO A 184 20.83 -6.78 21.70
CA PRO A 184 22.24 -6.44 21.53
C PRO A 184 22.92 -7.21 20.40
N SER A 185 22.30 -8.26 19.90
CA SER A 185 22.79 -9.06 18.76
C SER A 185 21.64 -9.76 18.04
N ALA A 186 21.84 -10.12 16.79
CA ALA A 186 20.85 -10.85 16.00
C ALA A 186 20.53 -12.26 16.55
N ASP A 187 21.44 -12.84 17.32
CA ASP A 187 21.26 -14.16 17.94
C ASP A 187 20.65 -14.09 19.37
N HIS A 188 20.33 -12.87 19.82
CA HIS A 188 19.65 -12.68 21.11
C HIS A 188 18.23 -13.27 21.06
N PRO A 189 17.73 -13.91 22.14
CA PRO A 189 16.38 -14.47 22.17
C PRO A 189 15.27 -13.49 21.75
N ASP A 190 15.40 -12.20 22.11
CA ASP A 190 14.44 -11.17 21.75
C ASP A 190 14.43 -10.84 20.25
N ALA A 191 15.53 -11.09 19.53
CA ALA A 191 15.60 -10.89 18.07
C ALA A 191 14.95 -12.06 17.30
N LYS A 192 14.74 -13.20 17.95
CA LYS A 192 14.23 -14.42 17.29
C LYS A 192 12.92 -14.20 16.56
N CYS A 193 11.97 -13.48 17.15
CA CYS A 193 10.66 -13.22 16.53
C CYS A 193 10.78 -12.48 15.19
N ILE A 194 11.80 -11.63 15.01
CA ILE A 194 12.06 -10.95 13.73
C ILE A 194 12.60 -11.93 12.69
N LEU A 195 13.51 -12.84 13.09
CA LEU A 195 14.04 -13.86 12.18
C LEU A 195 12.93 -14.84 11.76
N ASP A 196 12.09 -15.26 12.69
CA ASP A 196 10.92 -16.11 12.42
C ASP A 196 9.93 -15.40 11.47
N LEU A 197 9.73 -14.07 11.63
CA LEU A 197 8.90 -13.28 10.72
C LEU A 197 9.48 -13.23 9.32
N VAL A 198 10.78 -12.98 9.16
CA VAL A 198 11.45 -12.93 7.86
C VAL A 198 11.41 -14.32 7.18
N GLU A 199 11.61 -15.39 7.93
CA GLU A 199 11.44 -16.76 7.41
C GLU A 199 10.02 -17.03 6.94
N ALA A 200 9.00 -16.57 7.70
CA ALA A 200 7.61 -16.67 7.29
C ALA A 200 7.32 -15.86 6.02
N LEU A 201 7.89 -14.64 5.88
CA LEU A 201 7.79 -13.85 4.64
C LEU A 201 8.36 -14.61 3.44
N ASP A 202 9.54 -15.22 3.60
CA ASP A 202 10.17 -16.00 2.55
C ASP A 202 9.37 -17.21 2.08
N ASN A 203 8.70 -17.87 3.02
CA ASN A 203 8.05 -19.16 2.76
C ASN A 203 6.54 -19.01 2.43
N TYR A 204 5.86 -18.00 2.96
CA TYR A 204 4.42 -17.86 2.84
C TYR A 204 3.97 -16.85 1.77
N ILE A 205 4.68 -15.72 1.63
CA ILE A 205 4.34 -14.75 0.60
C ILE A 205 4.70 -15.34 -0.77
N PRO A 206 3.74 -15.48 -1.71
CA PRO A 206 4.02 -16.02 -3.03
C PRO A 206 5.00 -15.13 -3.79
N GLU A 207 5.80 -15.73 -4.66
CA GLU A 207 6.62 -14.95 -5.59
C GLU A 207 5.71 -14.22 -6.56
N PRO A 208 5.80 -12.87 -6.64
CA PRO A 208 4.86 -12.12 -7.43
C PRO A 208 5.09 -12.32 -8.93
N VAL A 209 4.00 -12.60 -9.66
CA VAL A 209 4.02 -12.62 -11.12
C VAL A 209 4.07 -11.19 -11.63
N ARG A 210 5.09 -10.86 -12.43
CA ARG A 210 5.32 -9.53 -12.98
C ARG A 210 4.93 -9.47 -14.46
N ASP A 211 3.99 -8.58 -14.79
CA ASP A 211 3.53 -8.33 -16.17
C ASP A 211 4.55 -7.47 -16.95
N LEU A 212 5.70 -8.03 -17.28
CA LEU A 212 6.81 -7.31 -17.93
C LEU A 212 6.55 -6.96 -19.40
N ASP A 213 5.68 -7.71 -20.09
CA ASP A 213 5.42 -7.56 -21.53
C ASP A 213 4.25 -6.60 -21.83
N LYS A 214 3.49 -6.20 -20.80
CA LYS A 214 2.45 -5.18 -20.95
C LYS A 214 3.06 -3.78 -21.11
N PRO A 215 2.33 -2.83 -21.72
CA PRO A 215 2.76 -1.43 -21.76
C PRO A 215 3.02 -0.89 -20.35
N PHE A 216 4.12 -0.14 -20.21
CA PHE A 216 4.52 0.45 -18.94
C PHE A 216 3.41 1.32 -18.32
N LEU A 217 3.21 1.16 -17.03
CA LEU A 217 2.33 1.99 -16.22
C LEU A 217 2.85 2.08 -14.77
N MET A 218 2.92 3.30 -14.24
CA MET A 218 3.28 3.59 -12.86
C MET A 218 2.36 4.70 -12.30
N PRO A 219 1.52 4.41 -11.30
CA PRO A 219 0.79 5.45 -10.57
C PRO A 219 1.75 6.38 -9.81
N ILE A 220 1.48 7.69 -9.84
CA ILE A 220 2.29 8.68 -9.13
C ILE A 220 1.81 8.76 -7.68
N GLU A 221 2.74 8.56 -6.76
CA GLU A 221 2.51 8.60 -5.31
C GLU A 221 2.99 9.90 -4.69
N ASP A 222 4.20 10.31 -5.08
CA ASP A 222 4.79 11.53 -4.57
C ASP A 222 5.60 12.25 -5.64
N ILE A 223 5.85 13.55 -5.44
CA ILE A 223 6.50 14.41 -6.41
C ILE A 223 7.52 15.29 -5.69
N PHE A 224 8.76 15.19 -6.15
CA PHE A 224 9.88 15.96 -5.63
C PHE A 224 10.48 16.85 -6.71
N SER A 225 10.96 18.03 -6.31
CA SER A 225 11.81 18.87 -7.13
C SER A 225 13.25 18.73 -6.66
N ILE A 226 14.15 18.34 -7.54
CA ILE A 226 15.58 18.26 -7.26
C ILE A 226 16.26 19.41 -7.99
N GLU A 227 16.87 20.30 -7.22
CA GLU A 227 17.57 21.47 -7.77
C GLU A 227 18.65 21.04 -8.78
N GLY A 228 18.62 21.63 -9.98
CA GLY A 228 19.53 21.31 -11.09
C GLY A 228 19.26 19.99 -11.81
N ARG A 229 18.28 19.16 -11.37
CA ARG A 229 17.95 17.87 -12.01
C ARG A 229 16.51 17.81 -12.57
N GLY A 230 15.58 18.56 -12.01
CA GLY A 230 14.19 18.61 -12.46
C GLY A 230 13.21 17.93 -11.50
N THR A 231 12.07 17.53 -12.05
CA THR A 231 10.98 16.89 -11.30
C THR A 231 11.17 15.37 -11.26
N VAL A 232 11.05 14.81 -10.07
CA VAL A 232 11.05 13.36 -9.82
C VAL A 232 9.66 12.98 -9.36
N VAL A 233 9.10 11.96 -9.98
CA VAL A 233 7.86 11.30 -9.55
C VAL A 233 8.20 9.92 -9.01
N THR A 234 7.60 9.55 -7.90
CA THR A 234 7.80 8.23 -7.29
C THR A 234 6.55 7.39 -7.40
N GLY A 235 6.74 6.09 -7.44
CA GLY A 235 5.66 5.11 -7.44
C GLY A 235 6.18 3.70 -7.65
N ARG A 236 5.28 2.72 -7.46
CA ARG A 236 5.52 1.35 -7.87
C ARG A 236 5.17 1.16 -9.33
N VAL A 237 6.04 0.55 -10.09
CA VAL A 237 5.74 0.13 -11.47
C VAL A 237 4.65 -0.98 -11.41
N GLU A 238 3.44 -0.66 -11.86
CA GLU A 238 2.31 -1.59 -11.84
C GLU A 238 2.49 -2.71 -12.86
N ARG A 239 2.98 -2.36 -14.07
CA ARG A 239 3.23 -3.29 -15.16
C ARG A 239 4.24 -2.74 -16.17
N GLY A 240 4.78 -3.62 -16.97
CA GLY A 240 5.71 -3.29 -18.06
C GLY A 240 7.12 -2.99 -17.56
N ARG A 241 7.85 -2.29 -18.39
CA ARG A 241 9.23 -1.82 -18.14
C ARG A 241 9.44 -0.43 -18.73
N ILE A 242 10.37 0.32 -18.14
CA ILE A 242 10.74 1.65 -18.57
C ILE A 242 12.25 1.82 -18.56
N LYS A 243 12.81 2.43 -19.60
CA LYS A 243 14.24 2.73 -19.71
C LYS A 243 14.49 4.23 -19.72
N VAL A 244 15.70 4.59 -19.37
CA VAL A 244 16.17 5.98 -19.54
C VAL A 244 16.13 6.35 -21.02
N ASN A 245 15.73 7.59 -21.33
CA ASN A 245 15.48 8.18 -22.63
C ASN A 245 14.20 7.71 -23.37
N GLU A 246 13.35 6.91 -22.74
CA GLU A 246 12.04 6.59 -23.30
C GLU A 246 11.05 7.74 -23.11
N GLU A 247 10.16 7.92 -24.11
CA GLU A 247 9.03 8.84 -24.05
C GLU A 247 7.90 8.22 -23.21
N VAL A 248 7.28 9.05 -22.38
CA VAL A 248 6.13 8.67 -21.53
C VAL A 248 5.06 9.76 -21.58
N GLU A 249 3.85 9.41 -21.18
CA GLU A 249 2.73 10.31 -20.97
C GLU A 249 2.37 10.37 -19.49
N ILE A 250 2.01 11.57 -19.01
CA ILE A 250 1.39 11.80 -17.72
C ILE A 250 -0.11 11.91 -17.96
N VAL A 251 -0.89 10.95 -17.42
CA VAL A 251 -2.31 10.77 -17.74
C VAL A 251 -3.18 10.88 -16.49
N GLY A 252 -4.34 11.53 -16.64
CA GLY A 252 -5.36 11.69 -15.58
C GLY A 252 -5.34 13.06 -14.93
N LEU A 253 -6.46 13.43 -14.30
CA LEU A 253 -6.74 14.66 -13.57
C LEU A 253 -6.59 15.96 -14.38
N ARG A 254 -5.57 16.04 -15.22
CA ARG A 254 -5.22 17.18 -16.09
C ARG A 254 -5.07 16.72 -17.55
N PRO A 255 -4.97 17.64 -18.50
CA PRO A 255 -4.65 17.28 -19.90
C PRO A 255 -3.37 16.45 -19.96
N THR A 256 -3.39 15.39 -20.75
CA THR A 256 -2.25 14.49 -20.94
C THR A 256 -1.03 15.26 -21.47
N GLN A 257 0.12 15.04 -20.86
CA GLN A 257 1.39 15.65 -21.21
C GLN A 257 2.41 14.59 -21.59
N LYS A 258 3.22 14.88 -22.60
CA LYS A 258 4.35 14.03 -23.03
C LYS A 258 5.65 14.53 -22.44
N THR A 259 6.50 13.60 -22.03
CA THR A 259 7.83 13.89 -21.52
C THR A 259 8.77 12.72 -21.77
N VAL A 260 10.04 12.87 -21.39
CA VAL A 260 11.08 11.86 -21.54
C VAL A 260 11.68 11.55 -20.17
N VAL A 261 11.88 10.27 -19.90
CA VAL A 261 12.58 9.79 -18.70
C VAL A 261 14.07 10.08 -18.81
N THR A 262 14.63 10.86 -17.90
CA THR A 262 16.06 11.21 -17.88
C THR A 262 16.87 10.44 -16.85
N GLY A 263 16.22 9.74 -15.93
CA GLY A 263 16.87 8.90 -14.93
C GLY A 263 15.86 8.06 -14.18
N ILE A 264 16.30 6.93 -13.65
CA ILE A 264 15.52 6.01 -12.83
C ILE A 264 16.35 5.67 -11.60
N GLU A 265 15.78 5.78 -10.44
CA GLU A 265 16.44 5.48 -9.17
C GLU A 265 15.54 4.62 -8.28
N MET A 266 16.15 3.70 -7.52
CA MET A 266 15.50 2.90 -6.48
C MET A 266 16.42 2.82 -5.26
N PHE A 267 15.93 3.18 -4.06
CA PHE A 267 16.72 3.23 -2.83
C PHE A 267 18.04 4.00 -3.00
N GLN A 268 17.97 5.18 -3.64
CA GLN A 268 19.10 6.08 -3.91
C GLN A 268 20.17 5.50 -4.86
N LYS A 269 19.93 4.35 -5.47
CA LYS A 269 20.79 3.73 -6.50
C LYS A 269 20.20 3.96 -7.89
N VAL A 270 21.08 4.08 -8.90
CA VAL A 270 20.68 4.29 -10.29
C VAL A 270 20.30 2.95 -10.93
N LEU A 271 19.23 2.96 -11.74
CA LEU A 271 18.84 1.84 -12.59
C LEU A 271 18.91 2.23 -14.07
N ASP A 272 19.29 1.27 -14.93
CA ASP A 272 19.18 1.41 -16.38
C ASP A 272 17.72 1.26 -16.84
N GLU A 273 16.96 0.40 -16.14
CA GLU A 273 15.53 0.19 -16.38
C GLU A 273 14.77 -0.10 -15.07
N GLY A 274 13.51 0.39 -15.02
CA GLY A 274 12.54 0.03 -13.99
C GLY A 274 11.62 -1.08 -14.51
N LEU A 275 11.35 -2.08 -13.69
CA LEU A 275 10.52 -3.24 -14.03
C LEU A 275 9.26 -3.27 -13.17
N ALA A 276 8.20 -3.92 -13.68
CA ALA A 276 7.00 -4.19 -12.89
C ALA A 276 7.35 -4.72 -11.49
N GLY A 277 6.80 -4.10 -10.48
CA GLY A 277 7.08 -4.38 -9.06
C GLY A 277 8.13 -3.50 -8.41
N ASP A 278 8.97 -2.80 -9.15
CA ASP A 278 9.96 -1.89 -8.57
C ASP A 278 9.31 -0.62 -8.02
N ASN A 279 9.75 -0.16 -6.86
CA ASN A 279 9.44 1.16 -6.32
C ASN A 279 10.51 2.14 -6.78
N VAL A 280 10.19 2.98 -7.74
CA VAL A 280 11.18 3.85 -8.41
C VAL A 280 10.82 5.33 -8.32
N GLY A 281 11.87 6.14 -8.33
CA GLY A 281 11.80 7.56 -8.64
C GLY A 281 12.22 7.77 -10.10
N ILE A 282 11.35 8.39 -10.90
CA ILE A 282 11.58 8.68 -12.32
C ILE A 282 11.81 10.17 -12.49
N LEU A 283 12.96 10.55 -13.07
CA LEU A 283 13.25 11.93 -13.45
C LEU A 283 12.60 12.24 -14.78
N LEU A 284 11.84 13.32 -14.84
CA LEU A 284 11.10 13.76 -16.01
C LEU A 284 11.69 15.05 -16.59
N ARG A 285 11.84 15.08 -17.93
CA ARG A 285 12.41 16.24 -18.63
C ARG A 285 11.38 17.35 -18.79
N GLY A 286 11.76 18.58 -18.43
CA GLY A 286 11.01 19.79 -18.79
C GLY A 286 9.69 20.01 -18.06
N LEU A 287 9.35 19.16 -17.07
CA LEU A 287 8.19 19.33 -16.21
C LEU A 287 8.61 19.94 -14.89
N LYS A 288 7.80 20.86 -14.38
CA LYS A 288 7.91 21.41 -13.03
C LYS A 288 7.04 20.58 -12.07
N LYS A 289 7.28 20.74 -10.77
CA LYS A 289 6.50 20.04 -9.73
C LYS A 289 4.99 20.35 -9.84
N GLU A 290 4.63 21.59 -10.16
CA GLU A 290 3.26 22.06 -10.33
C GLU A 290 2.56 21.54 -11.59
N ASP A 291 3.29 20.98 -12.55
CA ASP A 291 2.73 20.41 -13.79
C ASP A 291 2.23 19.00 -13.59
N VAL A 292 2.62 18.34 -12.50
CA VAL A 292 2.32 16.94 -12.18
C VAL A 292 1.58 16.87 -10.85
N GLU A 293 0.66 15.93 -10.72
CA GLU A 293 -0.17 15.77 -9.54
C GLU A 293 -0.21 14.31 -9.08
N ARG A 294 -0.20 14.08 -7.76
CA ARG A 294 -0.43 12.75 -7.19
C ARG A 294 -1.78 12.22 -7.66
N GLY A 295 -1.81 10.97 -8.10
CA GLY A 295 -3.02 10.33 -8.64
C GLY A 295 -3.06 10.25 -10.15
N GLN A 296 -2.20 11.01 -10.86
CA GLN A 296 -1.91 10.76 -12.27
C GLN A 296 -1.07 9.47 -12.42
N VAL A 297 -0.96 8.99 -13.63
CA VAL A 297 -0.08 7.86 -13.94
C VAL A 297 0.98 8.27 -14.98
N VAL A 298 2.16 7.68 -14.86
CA VAL A 298 3.17 7.68 -15.93
C VAL A 298 2.95 6.42 -16.75
N ALA A 299 2.73 6.57 -18.04
CA ALA A 299 2.40 5.45 -18.92
C ALA A 299 3.14 5.52 -20.26
N LYS A 300 3.24 4.37 -20.91
CA LYS A 300 3.69 4.32 -22.31
C LYS A 300 2.73 5.14 -23.18
N PRO A 301 3.21 5.97 -24.12
CA PRO A 301 2.35 6.82 -24.94
C PRO A 301 1.22 6.04 -25.64
N GLY A 302 -0.02 6.54 -25.46
CA GLY A 302 -1.22 5.97 -26.07
C GLY A 302 -1.71 4.66 -25.44
N SER A 303 -1.11 4.19 -24.34
CA SER A 303 -1.50 2.92 -23.73
C SER A 303 -2.61 3.03 -22.69
N VAL A 304 -2.86 4.21 -22.16
CA VAL A 304 -3.90 4.49 -21.17
C VAL A 304 -4.57 5.81 -21.53
N THR A 305 -5.89 5.87 -21.33
CA THR A 305 -6.70 7.07 -21.51
C THR A 305 -7.38 7.47 -20.20
N PRO A 306 -7.58 8.77 -19.95
CA PRO A 306 -8.34 9.24 -18.81
C PRO A 306 -9.84 9.14 -19.09
N HIS A 307 -10.62 8.74 -18.07
CA HIS A 307 -12.05 8.51 -18.14
C HIS A 307 -12.80 9.16 -16.98
N THR A 308 -14.05 9.54 -17.22
CA THR A 308 -14.96 10.12 -16.22
C THR A 308 -16.13 9.20 -15.91
N ASP A 309 -16.62 8.45 -16.92
CA ASP A 309 -17.88 7.69 -16.78
C ASP A 309 -17.62 6.20 -16.99
N PHE A 310 -18.08 5.38 -16.05
CA PHE A 310 -17.90 3.93 -16.11
C PHE A 310 -19.03 3.17 -15.39
N GLU A 311 -19.22 1.91 -15.75
CA GLU A 311 -20.04 0.95 -15.02
C GLU A 311 -19.15 0.14 -14.07
N ALA A 312 -19.68 -0.19 -12.91
CA ALA A 312 -19.00 -0.98 -11.92
C ALA A 312 -19.95 -1.92 -11.17
N GLU A 313 -19.43 -3.05 -10.75
CA GLU A 313 -20.08 -3.87 -9.72
C GLU A 313 -19.55 -3.42 -8.36
N VAL A 314 -20.45 -3.04 -7.46
CA VAL A 314 -20.14 -2.42 -6.17
C VAL A 314 -20.78 -3.22 -5.04
N TYR A 315 -20.00 -3.56 -4.05
CA TYR A 315 -20.47 -4.05 -2.76
C TYR A 315 -20.52 -2.89 -1.76
N VAL A 316 -21.68 -2.67 -1.16
CA VAL A 316 -21.89 -1.65 -0.13
C VAL A 316 -21.72 -2.29 1.24
N LEU A 317 -20.73 -1.82 2.00
CA LEU A 317 -20.42 -2.38 3.31
C LEU A 317 -21.60 -2.27 4.27
N SER A 318 -21.88 -3.35 4.98
CA SER A 318 -22.88 -3.38 6.04
C SER A 318 -22.45 -2.56 7.27
N LYS A 319 -23.39 -2.27 8.16
CA LYS A 319 -23.12 -1.61 9.45
C LYS A 319 -22.08 -2.38 10.29
N GLU A 320 -22.18 -3.69 10.29
CA GLU A 320 -21.29 -4.59 11.07
C GLU A 320 -19.87 -4.61 10.54
N GLU A 321 -19.69 -4.26 9.27
CA GLU A 321 -18.40 -4.11 8.61
C GLU A 321 -17.81 -2.70 8.76
N GLY A 322 -18.48 -1.81 9.51
CA GLY A 322 -18.08 -0.42 9.69
C GLY A 322 -18.58 0.52 8.59
N GLY A 323 -19.42 0.02 7.68
CA GLY A 323 -20.01 0.77 6.59
C GLY A 323 -21.17 1.69 7.00
N ARG A 324 -22.06 1.97 6.06
CA ARG A 324 -23.23 2.83 6.28
C ARG A 324 -24.28 2.15 7.18
N HIS A 325 -25.04 3.00 7.88
CA HIS A 325 -26.21 2.56 8.66
C HIS A 325 -27.53 2.78 7.92
N THR A 326 -27.49 3.58 6.84
CA THR A 326 -28.68 3.99 6.08
C THR A 326 -28.44 3.75 4.60
N PRO A 327 -29.50 3.50 3.82
CA PRO A 327 -29.39 3.40 2.37
C PRO A 327 -28.90 4.73 1.77
N PHE A 328 -28.40 4.66 0.55
CA PHE A 328 -28.20 5.86 -0.26
C PHE A 328 -29.15 5.86 -1.46
N PHE A 329 -29.42 7.05 -1.95
CA PHE A 329 -30.41 7.33 -2.98
C PHE A 329 -29.74 7.93 -4.22
N LYS A 330 -30.54 8.16 -5.25
CA LYS A 330 -30.11 8.87 -6.46
C LYS A 330 -29.43 10.21 -6.11
N GLY A 331 -28.32 10.49 -6.79
CA GLY A 331 -27.54 11.72 -6.54
C GLY A 331 -26.52 11.61 -5.41
N TYR A 332 -26.26 10.40 -4.90
CA TYR A 332 -25.20 10.15 -3.91
C TYR A 332 -23.82 10.45 -4.50
N LYS A 333 -23.00 11.23 -3.80
CA LYS A 333 -21.71 11.73 -4.27
C LYS A 333 -20.57 11.44 -3.28
N PRO A 334 -20.13 10.19 -3.16
CA PRO A 334 -18.98 9.82 -2.33
C PRO A 334 -17.64 10.10 -3.01
N GLN A 335 -16.55 9.79 -2.30
CA GLN A 335 -15.20 9.77 -2.85
C GLN A 335 -14.84 8.37 -3.34
N PHE A 336 -14.25 8.31 -4.53
CA PHE A 336 -13.74 7.10 -5.16
C PHE A 336 -12.21 7.09 -5.07
N TYR A 337 -11.67 6.06 -4.45
CA TYR A 337 -10.24 5.85 -4.29
C TYR A 337 -9.78 4.86 -5.35
N ILE A 338 -9.05 5.36 -6.34
CA ILE A 338 -8.61 4.62 -7.52
C ILE A 338 -7.09 4.77 -7.64
N ARG A 339 -6.32 3.68 -7.52
CA ARG A 339 -4.86 3.74 -7.43
C ARG A 339 -4.40 4.70 -6.33
N THR A 340 -3.70 5.77 -6.72
CA THR A 340 -3.14 6.77 -5.78
C THR A 340 -3.98 8.03 -5.66
N THR A 341 -5.13 8.11 -6.37
CA THR A 341 -6.03 9.26 -6.33
C THR A 341 -7.31 9.00 -5.55
N ASP A 342 -7.91 10.08 -5.07
CA ASP A 342 -9.30 10.12 -4.63
C ASP A 342 -10.03 11.21 -5.42
N VAL A 343 -11.19 10.89 -5.93
CA VAL A 343 -12.01 11.79 -6.73
C VAL A 343 -13.48 11.64 -6.36
N THR A 344 -14.19 12.76 -6.25
CA THR A 344 -15.63 12.73 -6.03
C THR A 344 -16.34 12.27 -7.30
N GLY A 345 -17.35 11.42 -7.15
CA GLY A 345 -18.17 10.98 -8.26
C GLY A 345 -19.63 10.85 -7.88
N GLU A 346 -20.52 11.04 -8.82
CA GLU A 346 -21.96 10.81 -8.66
C GLU A 346 -22.30 9.36 -9.01
N VAL A 347 -23.07 8.72 -8.13
CA VAL A 347 -23.60 7.39 -8.34
C VAL A 347 -24.95 7.49 -9.05
N ILE A 348 -25.08 6.82 -10.18
CA ILE A 348 -26.32 6.72 -10.97
C ILE A 348 -26.87 5.32 -10.76
N LEU A 349 -28.06 5.25 -10.16
CA LEU A 349 -28.75 3.99 -9.92
C LEU A 349 -29.38 3.47 -11.23
N PRO A 350 -29.47 2.13 -11.39
CA PRO A 350 -30.18 1.51 -12.50
C PRO A 350 -31.66 1.98 -12.55
N GLU A 351 -32.26 1.90 -13.74
CA GLU A 351 -33.66 2.24 -13.93
C GLU A 351 -34.56 1.32 -13.05
N GLY A 352 -35.50 1.94 -12.33
CA GLY A 352 -36.39 1.24 -11.40
C GLY A 352 -35.83 1.01 -10.00
N MET A 353 -34.57 1.36 -9.75
CA MET A 353 -33.98 1.30 -8.41
C MET A 353 -33.99 2.69 -7.75
N GLU A 354 -34.64 2.79 -6.58
CA GLU A 354 -34.73 4.06 -5.85
C GLU A 354 -33.62 4.24 -4.81
N MET A 355 -33.13 3.14 -4.23
CA MET A 355 -32.12 3.14 -3.18
C MET A 355 -31.26 1.86 -3.22
N VAL A 356 -30.10 1.92 -2.55
CA VAL A 356 -29.21 0.79 -2.31
C VAL A 356 -28.99 0.65 -0.80
N MET A 357 -29.15 -0.55 -0.30
CA MET A 357 -29.00 -0.87 1.13
C MET A 357 -27.55 -1.24 1.48
N PRO A 358 -27.11 -0.97 2.72
CA PRO A 358 -25.90 -1.60 3.24
C PRO A 358 -25.99 -3.13 3.16
N GLY A 359 -24.94 -3.77 2.65
CA GLY A 359 -24.86 -5.22 2.37
C GLY A 359 -25.23 -5.62 0.94
N ASP A 360 -25.72 -4.71 0.12
CA ASP A 360 -26.09 -5.00 -1.26
C ASP A 360 -24.84 -5.08 -2.18
N THR A 361 -24.90 -6.00 -3.15
CA THR A 361 -24.06 -5.98 -4.34
C THR A 361 -24.86 -5.49 -5.53
N VAL A 362 -24.42 -4.43 -6.18
CA VAL A 362 -25.20 -3.74 -7.21
C VAL A 362 -24.33 -3.25 -8.36
N LYS A 363 -24.87 -3.28 -9.57
CA LYS A 363 -24.25 -2.64 -10.74
C LYS A 363 -24.64 -1.18 -10.79
N LEU A 364 -23.67 -0.31 -10.81
CA LEU A 364 -23.85 1.15 -10.77
C LEU A 364 -23.13 1.80 -11.95
N THR A 365 -23.68 2.90 -12.43
CA THR A 365 -22.94 3.83 -13.29
C THR A 365 -22.36 4.94 -12.41
N ILE A 366 -21.10 5.27 -12.61
CA ILE A 366 -20.37 6.26 -11.83
C ILE A 366 -19.89 7.36 -12.76
N LYS A 367 -20.06 8.60 -12.32
CA LYS A 367 -19.63 9.82 -13.01
C LYS A 367 -18.67 10.60 -12.14
N LEU A 368 -17.39 10.56 -12.46
CA LEU A 368 -16.35 11.30 -11.74
C LEU A 368 -16.36 12.77 -12.14
N ILE A 369 -16.01 13.65 -11.19
CA ILE A 369 -15.88 15.10 -11.45
C ILE A 369 -14.60 15.47 -12.18
N ALA A 370 -13.60 14.57 -12.23
CA ALA A 370 -12.33 14.76 -12.92
C ALA A 370 -11.96 13.46 -13.67
N PRO A 371 -11.26 13.56 -14.80
CA PRO A 371 -10.83 12.37 -15.55
C PRO A 371 -9.71 11.64 -14.81
N VAL A 372 -9.80 10.33 -14.72
CA VAL A 372 -8.83 9.46 -14.05
C VAL A 372 -8.35 8.40 -15.03
N ALA A 373 -7.07 8.04 -14.97
CA ALA A 373 -6.53 6.90 -15.70
C ALA A 373 -7.20 5.62 -15.17
N LEU A 374 -8.17 5.10 -15.91
CA LEU A 374 -9.06 4.04 -15.50
C LEU A 374 -9.08 2.93 -16.55
N GLU A 375 -9.18 1.68 -16.10
CA GLU A 375 -9.25 0.51 -16.97
C GLU A 375 -10.32 -0.46 -16.46
N GLU A 376 -10.83 -1.30 -17.35
CA GLU A 376 -11.72 -2.40 -16.96
C GLU A 376 -11.00 -3.35 -16.00
N LYS A 377 -11.73 -3.93 -15.06
CA LYS A 377 -11.27 -4.76 -13.96
C LYS A 377 -10.46 -4.01 -12.88
N GLN A 378 -10.34 -2.67 -13.01
CA GLN A 378 -9.73 -1.85 -11.96
C GLN A 378 -10.59 -1.90 -10.70
N ARG A 379 -9.97 -2.22 -9.55
CA ARG A 379 -10.62 -2.14 -8.23
C ARG A 379 -10.55 -0.72 -7.69
N PHE A 380 -11.54 -0.37 -6.88
CA PHE A 380 -11.61 0.91 -6.18
C PHE A 380 -12.36 0.77 -4.86
N ALA A 381 -12.09 1.70 -3.94
CA ALA A 381 -12.84 1.84 -2.70
C ALA A 381 -13.74 3.08 -2.75
N ILE A 382 -14.85 3.04 -2.03
CA ILE A 382 -15.80 4.14 -1.89
C ILE A 382 -15.75 4.61 -0.44
N ARG A 383 -15.58 5.91 -0.23
CA ARG A 383 -15.50 6.50 1.11
C ARG A 383 -16.44 7.69 1.28
N GLU A 384 -16.95 7.83 2.49
CA GLU A 384 -17.81 8.94 2.93
C GLU A 384 -17.53 9.26 4.39
N GLY A 385 -17.36 10.55 4.72
CA GLY A 385 -17.21 11.00 6.10
C GLY A 385 -16.05 10.33 6.86
N GLY A 386 -14.93 10.04 6.17
CA GLY A 386 -13.77 9.40 6.77
C GLY A 386 -13.86 7.87 6.92
N LYS A 387 -14.93 7.23 6.44
CA LYS A 387 -15.16 5.77 6.53
C LYS A 387 -15.21 5.14 5.15
N THR A 388 -14.72 3.91 5.02
CA THR A 388 -14.95 3.08 3.84
C THR A 388 -16.39 2.56 3.89
N VAL A 389 -17.15 2.84 2.84
CA VAL A 389 -18.58 2.49 2.76
C VAL A 389 -18.90 1.51 1.65
N GLY A 390 -17.94 1.22 0.79
CA GLY A 390 -18.10 0.25 -0.27
C GLY A 390 -16.82 0.01 -1.03
N ALA A 391 -16.87 -0.97 -1.89
CA ALA A 391 -15.79 -1.31 -2.82
C ALA A 391 -16.37 -1.83 -4.13
N GLY A 392 -15.63 -1.64 -5.20
CA GLY A 392 -16.13 -2.06 -6.51
C GLY A 392 -15.02 -2.41 -7.49
N VAL A 393 -15.47 -2.97 -8.60
CA VAL A 393 -14.64 -3.31 -9.76
C VAL A 393 -15.25 -2.68 -11.00
N VAL A 394 -14.45 -2.00 -11.80
CA VAL A 394 -14.86 -1.43 -13.08
C VAL A 394 -15.21 -2.56 -14.04
N THR A 395 -16.43 -2.55 -14.55
CA THR A 395 -16.89 -3.59 -15.49
C THR A 395 -16.89 -3.10 -16.92
N LYS A 396 -17.03 -1.79 -17.13
CA LYS A 396 -17.05 -1.19 -18.47
C LYS A 396 -16.73 0.30 -18.42
N ILE A 397 -15.93 0.76 -19.33
CA ILE A 397 -15.67 2.19 -19.55
C ILE A 397 -16.73 2.77 -20.52
N ILE A 398 -17.30 3.95 -20.17
CA ILE A 398 -18.31 4.63 -20.98
C ILE A 398 -17.71 5.85 -21.68
N LYS A 399 -16.97 6.71 -20.93
CA LYS A 399 -16.40 7.95 -21.47
C LYS A 399 -15.09 8.34 -20.76
#